data_50aca79266877436752fb822b92a08e7
#
_entry.id   50aca79266877436752fb822b92a08e7
#
_cell.length_a   1.000
_cell.length_b   1.000
_cell.length_c   1.000
_cell.angle_alpha   90.00
_cell.angle_beta   90.00
_cell.angle_gamma   90.00
#
_symmetry.space_group_name_H-M   'P 1'
#
loop_
_entity.id
_entity.type
_entity.pdbx_description
1 polymer ?
#
loop_
_entity_poly.entity_id
_entity_poly.type
_entity_poly.pdbx_seq_one_letter_code
_entity_poly.pdbx_strand_id
1 'polypeptide(L)'
;MPTIHFLDVTNRDGVQTARTGLSKFGKVMVNYYLGRLGVAQSEIGFPFLFHEVPYVRACLALAEAGAFGDLRLSGWCRAVPADVESAVAVTGPDGRGLRHYNVSISTSDQMIAHKFRGKLDRSAIINQMVEAVTVAREGLGRAGGARDEYSIGVNAEDGSRTDDGYLLEFAVAAREAGASRVRYCDTIGGDSPGRIRERFAKLASAVGLPVETHCHNDLGLAVANSVSGALGDLDAGQDAWVNTCVNGIGERAGNADLLSCILAFSHAFGVAEGATVGDRLDLSWARRFGLWAGYAFGQPLPPAWPGVGRNAFAHESGIHADGALKDRANYELYDDSVLGPFPDDWYARAGRVVLTGEYGGKAGFRHVLDGLGVDVAADEEDLVFSLVQLCASATGKPLTDDELRLIAGYPHQLALLFPGQLPGQLG
;
A
#
# COMPACT_ATOMS: atom_id res chain seq x y z
N MET A 1 9.92 -12.32 19.91
CA MET A 1 10.73 -11.31 19.21
C MET A 1 9.77 -10.33 18.56
N PRO A 2 10.04 -9.03 18.58
CA PRO A 2 9.20 -8.07 17.91
C PRO A 2 9.24 -8.29 16.40
N THR A 3 8.16 -7.89 15.74
CA THR A 3 7.98 -8.08 14.27
C THR A 3 7.93 -6.73 13.56
N ILE A 4 8.57 -6.64 12.40
CA ILE A 4 8.49 -5.51 11.50
C ILE A 4 7.42 -5.81 10.46
N HIS A 5 6.34 -5.07 10.50
CA HIS A 5 5.21 -5.19 9.59
C HIS A 5 5.27 -4.09 8.51
N PHE A 6 4.92 -4.47 7.27
CA PHE A 6 4.78 -3.50 6.19
C PHE A 6 3.31 -3.19 5.95
N LEU A 7 2.99 -1.91 5.89
CA LEU A 7 1.70 -1.37 5.48
C LEU A 7 1.89 -0.53 4.23
N ASP A 8 1.17 -0.86 3.16
CA ASP A 8 1.28 -0.13 1.90
C ASP A 8 0.13 0.86 1.72
N VAL A 9 0.45 2.09 1.31
CA VAL A 9 -0.52 3.16 1.06
C VAL A 9 -0.53 3.64 -0.40
N THR A 10 -0.02 2.82 -1.33
CA THR A 10 -0.05 3.13 -2.77
C THR A 10 -1.46 3.48 -3.24
N ASN A 11 -2.48 2.75 -2.77
CA ASN A 11 -3.89 2.97 -3.11
C ASN A 11 -4.53 4.18 -2.43
N ARG A 12 -3.87 4.82 -1.48
CA ARG A 12 -4.35 6.02 -0.80
C ARG A 12 -3.47 7.23 -1.13
N ASP A 13 -2.19 7.22 -0.75
CA ASP A 13 -1.25 8.31 -0.98
C ASP A 13 -0.64 8.26 -2.39
N GLY A 14 -0.22 7.07 -2.82
CA GLY A 14 0.38 6.88 -4.14
C GLY A 14 -0.52 7.37 -5.28
N VAL A 15 -1.83 7.12 -5.21
CA VAL A 15 -2.79 7.60 -6.21
C VAL A 15 -3.01 9.12 -6.20
N GLN A 16 -2.50 9.84 -5.19
CA GLN A 16 -2.54 11.29 -5.10
C GLN A 16 -1.34 11.96 -5.78
N THR A 17 -0.40 11.18 -6.31
CA THR A 17 0.74 11.71 -7.08
C THR A 17 0.26 12.61 -8.21
N ALA A 18 0.80 13.83 -8.26
CA ALA A 18 0.41 14.82 -9.26
C ALA A 18 0.67 14.31 -10.70
N ARG A 19 -0.27 14.57 -11.60
CA ARG A 19 -0.19 14.23 -13.03
C ARG A 19 -0.14 12.72 -13.33
N THR A 20 -0.51 11.89 -12.37
CA THR A 20 -0.69 10.46 -12.56
C THR A 20 -2.12 10.07 -12.24
N GLY A 21 -2.55 8.93 -12.74
CA GLY A 21 -3.85 8.38 -12.43
C GLY A 21 -3.76 6.86 -12.41
N LEU A 22 -4.50 6.25 -11.50
CA LEU A 22 -4.67 4.82 -11.45
C LEU A 22 -6.16 4.51 -11.45
N SER A 23 -6.59 3.64 -12.37
CA SER A 23 -7.98 3.20 -12.44
C SER A 23 -8.35 2.39 -11.19
N LYS A 24 -9.66 2.22 -10.93
CA LYS A 24 -10.12 1.37 -9.81
C LYS A 24 -9.65 -0.09 -9.99
N PHE A 25 -9.60 -0.57 -11.23
CA PHE A 25 -8.99 -1.87 -11.52
C PHE A 25 -7.48 -1.89 -11.21
N GLY A 26 -6.75 -0.86 -11.58
CA GLY A 26 -5.34 -0.75 -11.20
C GLY A 26 -5.13 -0.75 -9.66
N LYS A 27 -6.01 -0.10 -8.89
CA LYS A 27 -6.00 -0.19 -7.42
C LYS A 27 -6.25 -1.63 -6.91
N VAL A 28 -7.13 -2.39 -7.56
CA VAL A 28 -7.32 -3.82 -7.27
C VAL A 28 -6.05 -4.61 -7.53
N MET A 29 -5.37 -4.35 -8.65
CA MET A 29 -4.10 -5.01 -9.00
C MET A 29 -2.99 -4.70 -7.98
N VAL A 30 -2.92 -3.49 -7.43
CA VAL A 30 -1.99 -3.17 -6.31
C VAL A 30 -2.26 -4.12 -5.14
N ASN A 31 -3.52 -4.28 -4.70
CA ASN A 31 -3.85 -5.21 -3.61
C ASN A 31 -3.52 -6.66 -3.96
N TYR A 32 -3.74 -7.08 -5.21
CA TYR A 32 -3.37 -8.41 -5.69
C TYR A 32 -1.86 -8.67 -5.53
N TYR A 33 -1.01 -7.75 -5.99
CA TYR A 33 0.44 -7.89 -5.86
C TYR A 33 0.92 -7.79 -4.42
N LEU A 34 0.35 -6.91 -3.61
CA LEU A 34 0.66 -6.81 -2.18
C LEU A 34 0.35 -8.11 -1.44
N GLY A 35 -0.78 -8.75 -1.77
CA GLY A 35 -1.14 -10.06 -1.23
C GLY A 35 -0.17 -11.17 -1.66
N ARG A 36 0.27 -11.17 -2.93
CA ARG A 36 1.26 -12.13 -3.44
C ARG A 36 2.65 -11.90 -2.83
N LEU A 37 3.02 -10.65 -2.59
CA LEU A 37 4.29 -10.30 -1.94
C LEU A 37 4.28 -10.60 -0.42
N GLY A 38 3.10 -10.83 0.17
CA GLY A 38 2.96 -11.14 1.60
C GLY A 38 3.00 -9.89 2.50
N VAL A 39 2.64 -8.72 1.99
CA VAL A 39 2.52 -7.48 2.78
C VAL A 39 1.40 -7.61 3.80
N ALA A 40 1.61 -7.13 5.02
CA ALA A 40 0.66 -7.33 6.12
C ALA A 40 -0.66 -6.57 5.94
N GLN A 41 -0.61 -5.34 5.39
CA GLN A 41 -1.80 -4.48 5.29
C GLN A 41 -1.71 -3.52 4.10
N SER A 42 -2.85 -3.28 3.44
CA SER A 42 -3.02 -2.24 2.41
C SER A 42 -4.06 -1.22 2.87
N GLU A 43 -3.71 0.07 2.78
CA GLU A 43 -4.65 1.17 2.94
C GLU A 43 -5.28 1.48 1.58
N ILE A 44 -6.47 0.90 1.34
CA ILE A 44 -7.06 0.81 0.00
C ILE A 44 -7.65 2.14 -0.53
N GLY A 45 -7.79 3.16 0.31
CA GLY A 45 -8.29 4.48 -0.12
C GLY A 45 -9.23 5.12 0.91
N PHE A 46 -10.25 5.81 0.41
CA PHE A 46 -11.14 6.70 1.13
C PHE A 46 -12.58 6.16 1.18
N PRO A 47 -12.92 5.21 2.06
CA PRO A 47 -14.23 4.53 2.03
C PRO A 47 -15.43 5.45 2.21
N PHE A 48 -15.25 6.64 2.79
CA PHE A 48 -16.31 7.65 2.97
C PHE A 48 -16.66 8.41 1.69
N LEU A 49 -15.87 8.27 0.60
CA LEU A 49 -16.16 8.91 -0.68
C LEU A 49 -17.06 8.01 -1.53
N PHE A 50 -18.20 8.53 -1.96
CA PHE A 50 -19.22 7.75 -2.69
C PHE A 50 -18.68 7.04 -3.94
N HIS A 51 -17.73 7.66 -4.67
CA HIS A 51 -17.12 7.08 -5.87
C HIS A 51 -16.07 6.00 -5.58
N GLU A 52 -15.65 5.83 -4.32
CA GLU A 52 -14.79 4.73 -3.87
C GLU A 52 -15.61 3.49 -3.47
N VAL A 53 -16.91 3.65 -3.13
CA VAL A 53 -17.74 2.57 -2.59
C VAL A 53 -17.77 1.31 -3.48
N PRO A 54 -18.00 1.39 -4.81
CA PRO A 54 -17.97 0.20 -5.68
C PRO A 54 -16.62 -0.52 -5.63
N TYR A 55 -15.51 0.23 -5.63
CA TYR A 55 -14.17 -0.32 -5.51
C TYR A 55 -13.94 -1.00 -4.16
N VAL A 56 -14.33 -0.37 -3.05
CA VAL A 56 -14.21 -0.98 -1.72
C VAL A 56 -15.00 -2.29 -1.63
N ARG A 57 -16.23 -2.31 -2.16
CA ARG A 57 -17.05 -3.53 -2.22
C ARG A 57 -16.41 -4.64 -3.05
N ALA A 58 -15.85 -4.30 -4.21
CA ALA A 58 -15.11 -5.25 -5.04
C ALA A 58 -13.89 -5.81 -4.30
N CYS A 59 -13.13 -4.95 -3.59
CA CYS A 59 -11.99 -5.41 -2.78
C CYS A 59 -12.41 -6.35 -1.65
N LEU A 60 -13.52 -6.07 -0.96
CA LEU A 60 -14.06 -6.95 0.08
C LEU A 60 -14.46 -8.32 -0.49
N ALA A 61 -15.17 -8.34 -1.61
CA ALA A 61 -15.56 -9.58 -2.29
C ALA A 61 -14.35 -10.38 -2.81
N LEU A 62 -13.33 -9.70 -3.34
CA LEU A 62 -12.09 -10.35 -3.79
C LEU A 62 -11.28 -10.92 -2.62
N ALA A 63 -11.22 -10.20 -1.49
CA ALA A 63 -10.58 -10.70 -0.28
C ALA A 63 -11.29 -11.94 0.27
N GLU A 64 -12.62 -11.94 0.31
CA GLU A 64 -13.43 -13.09 0.70
C GLU A 64 -13.19 -14.30 -0.22
N ALA A 65 -13.06 -14.05 -1.53
CA ALA A 65 -12.73 -15.08 -2.51
C ALA A 65 -11.26 -15.54 -2.49
N GLY A 66 -10.43 -14.98 -1.60
CA GLY A 66 -9.03 -15.36 -1.44
C GLY A 66 -8.06 -14.75 -2.48
N ALA A 67 -8.51 -13.80 -3.31
CA ALA A 67 -7.69 -13.19 -4.35
C ALA A 67 -6.45 -12.46 -3.82
N PHE A 68 -6.51 -11.97 -2.59
CA PHE A 68 -5.46 -11.18 -1.95
C PHE A 68 -4.70 -11.95 -0.84
N GLY A 69 -4.91 -13.28 -0.71
CA GLY A 69 -4.31 -14.07 0.37
C GLY A 69 -4.67 -13.50 1.75
N ASP A 70 -3.68 -13.37 2.62
CA ASP A 70 -3.84 -12.86 4.00
C ASP A 70 -3.71 -11.33 4.14
N LEU A 71 -3.70 -10.58 3.04
CA LEU A 71 -3.60 -9.12 3.05
C LEU A 71 -4.78 -8.50 3.79
N ARG A 72 -4.49 -7.73 4.86
CA ARG A 72 -5.51 -6.96 5.57
C ARG A 72 -5.83 -5.68 4.79
N LEU A 73 -7.11 -5.43 4.58
CA LEU A 73 -7.58 -4.21 3.92
C LEU A 73 -7.96 -3.16 4.97
N SER A 74 -7.47 -1.93 4.80
CA SER A 74 -7.79 -0.81 5.68
C SER A 74 -8.29 0.41 4.91
N GLY A 75 -9.12 1.21 5.56
CA GLY A 75 -9.59 2.49 5.07
C GLY A 75 -8.92 3.67 5.77
N TRP A 76 -8.77 4.79 5.06
CA TRP A 76 -8.34 6.05 5.64
C TRP A 76 -9.50 7.03 5.72
N CYS A 77 -9.63 7.72 6.87
CA CYS A 77 -10.66 8.72 7.12
C CYS A 77 -10.04 9.98 7.72
N ARG A 78 -10.65 11.12 7.45
CA ARG A 78 -10.42 12.31 8.26
C ARG A 78 -10.97 12.07 9.67
N ALA A 79 -10.42 12.72 10.69
CA ALA A 79 -10.98 12.71 12.05
C ALA A 79 -12.29 13.54 12.10
N VAL A 80 -13.25 13.17 11.27
CA VAL A 80 -14.58 13.74 11.18
C VAL A 80 -15.57 12.60 11.42
N PRO A 81 -16.37 12.62 12.50
CA PRO A 81 -17.28 11.53 12.85
C PRO A 81 -18.13 11.04 11.69
N ALA A 82 -18.73 11.95 10.90
CA ALA A 82 -19.58 11.60 9.76
C ALA A 82 -18.81 10.87 8.62
N ASP A 83 -17.52 11.19 8.41
CA ASP A 83 -16.67 10.45 7.45
C ASP A 83 -16.45 9.02 7.93
N VAL A 84 -16.18 8.86 9.23
CA VAL A 84 -15.92 7.55 9.85
C VAL A 84 -17.20 6.70 9.84
N GLU A 85 -18.36 7.26 10.19
CA GLU A 85 -19.66 6.58 10.11
C GLU A 85 -19.95 6.09 8.70
N SER A 86 -19.75 6.97 7.71
CA SER A 86 -19.94 6.63 6.30
C SER A 86 -18.99 5.52 5.83
N ALA A 87 -17.75 5.53 6.30
CA ALA A 87 -16.75 4.53 5.95
C ALA A 87 -17.07 3.15 6.56
N VAL A 88 -17.43 3.11 7.83
CA VAL A 88 -17.77 1.86 8.55
C VAL A 88 -19.06 1.23 8.01
N ALA A 89 -19.97 2.03 7.45
CA ALA A 89 -21.22 1.56 6.84
C ALA A 89 -21.01 0.84 5.49
N VAL A 90 -19.83 0.93 4.86
CA VAL A 90 -19.56 0.25 3.59
C VAL A 90 -19.29 -1.22 3.83
N THR A 91 -20.15 -2.07 3.27
CA THR A 91 -20.03 -3.55 3.37
C THR A 91 -19.90 -4.19 2.00
N GLY A 92 -19.26 -5.35 1.95
CA GLY A 92 -19.24 -6.26 0.80
C GLY A 92 -20.56 -6.99 0.60
N PRO A 93 -20.62 -7.91 -0.38
CA PRO A 93 -21.81 -8.71 -0.66
C PRO A 93 -22.26 -9.61 0.51
N ASP A 94 -21.31 -10.05 1.34
CA ASP A 94 -21.52 -10.87 2.53
C ASP A 94 -22.01 -10.08 3.76
N GLY A 95 -22.16 -8.76 3.63
CA GLY A 95 -22.52 -7.85 4.71
C GLY A 95 -21.37 -7.45 5.64
N ARG A 96 -20.14 -7.95 5.40
CA ARG A 96 -18.95 -7.57 6.18
C ARG A 96 -18.30 -6.31 5.60
N GLY A 97 -17.78 -5.46 6.48
CA GLY A 97 -17.03 -4.25 6.13
C GLY A 97 -15.54 -4.40 6.35
N LEU A 98 -14.81 -3.29 6.09
CA LEU A 98 -13.42 -3.17 6.49
C LEU A 98 -13.30 -3.28 8.01
N ARG A 99 -12.24 -3.93 8.49
CA ARG A 99 -11.96 -4.11 9.92
C ARG A 99 -10.81 -3.24 10.42
N HIS A 100 -10.13 -2.56 9.53
CA HIS A 100 -8.98 -1.72 9.85
C HIS A 100 -9.18 -0.32 9.30
N TYR A 101 -8.93 0.69 10.13
CA TYR A 101 -9.09 2.10 9.77
C TYR A 101 -7.93 2.93 10.28
N ASN A 102 -7.61 4.00 9.54
CA ASN A 102 -6.74 5.08 9.97
C ASN A 102 -7.53 6.38 10.01
N VAL A 103 -7.51 7.05 11.17
CA VAL A 103 -8.16 8.34 11.41
C VAL A 103 -7.09 9.42 11.45
N SER A 104 -7.22 10.48 10.64
CA SER A 104 -6.16 11.46 10.44
C SER A 104 -6.58 12.89 10.78
N ILE A 105 -5.71 13.58 11.53
CA ILE A 105 -5.82 15.01 11.79
C ILE A 105 -4.41 15.61 11.93
N SER A 106 -4.24 16.87 11.50
CA SER A 106 -2.96 17.56 11.63
C SER A 106 -2.72 18.04 13.07
N THR A 107 -1.47 17.89 13.54
CA THR A 107 -1.11 18.14 14.94
C THR A 107 -0.13 19.30 15.14
N SER A 108 0.60 19.75 14.11
CA SER A 108 1.58 20.83 14.27
C SER A 108 0.95 22.21 14.43
N ASP A 109 1.61 23.09 15.17
CA ASP A 109 1.19 24.49 15.31
C ASP A 109 1.12 25.22 13.96
N GLN A 110 1.98 24.86 13.01
CA GLN A 110 1.94 25.36 11.64
C GLN A 110 0.59 25.02 10.97
N MET A 111 0.13 23.78 11.09
CA MET A 111 -1.14 23.35 10.51
C MET A 111 -2.34 23.94 11.28
N ILE A 112 -2.24 24.06 12.59
CA ILE A 112 -3.26 24.70 13.44
C ILE A 112 -3.47 26.14 12.99
N ALA A 113 -2.39 26.91 12.85
CA ALA A 113 -2.46 28.31 12.47
C ALA A 113 -2.97 28.51 11.03
N HIS A 114 -2.46 27.74 10.07
CA HIS A 114 -2.63 28.06 8.65
C HIS A 114 -3.64 27.15 7.93
N LYS A 115 -3.64 25.82 8.17
CA LYS A 115 -4.60 24.89 7.56
C LYS A 115 -5.97 25.04 8.21
N PHE A 116 -6.05 25.03 9.53
CA PHE A 116 -7.30 25.22 10.26
C PHE A 116 -7.64 26.70 10.52
N ARG A 117 -6.75 27.63 10.16
CA ARG A 117 -6.95 29.08 10.31
C ARG A 117 -7.30 29.48 11.76
N GLY A 118 -6.70 28.82 12.73
CA GLY A 118 -6.95 29.03 14.15
C GLY A 118 -8.37 28.65 14.64
N LYS A 119 -9.14 27.92 13.83
CA LYS A 119 -10.48 27.45 14.24
C LYS A 119 -10.46 26.29 15.23
N LEU A 120 -9.36 25.56 15.26
CA LEU A 120 -9.09 24.45 16.19
C LEU A 120 -7.83 24.81 16.98
N ASP A 121 -7.85 24.58 18.26
CA ASP A 121 -6.66 24.55 19.11
C ASP A 121 -6.22 23.09 19.36
N ARG A 122 -5.12 22.92 20.11
CA ARG A 122 -4.55 21.60 20.42
C ARG A 122 -5.57 20.69 21.12
N SER A 123 -6.36 21.25 22.06
CA SER A 123 -7.38 20.50 22.80
C SER A 123 -8.56 20.06 21.89
N ALA A 124 -9.00 20.96 21.02
CA ALA A 124 -10.07 20.66 20.06
C ALA A 124 -9.63 19.56 19.07
N ILE A 125 -8.36 19.54 18.65
CA ILE A 125 -7.79 18.48 17.79
C ILE A 125 -7.82 17.13 18.50
N ILE A 126 -7.39 17.06 19.77
CA ILE A 126 -7.45 15.83 20.56
C ILE A 126 -8.91 15.36 20.71
N ASN A 127 -9.83 16.25 21.07
CA ASN A 127 -11.24 15.91 21.25
C ASN A 127 -11.85 15.36 19.95
N GLN A 128 -11.58 16.00 18.82
CA GLN A 128 -12.07 15.57 17.52
C GLN A 128 -11.50 14.19 17.12
N MET A 129 -10.24 13.94 17.39
CA MET A 129 -9.61 12.63 17.17
C MET A 129 -10.27 11.56 18.06
N VAL A 130 -10.43 11.83 19.36
CA VAL A 130 -11.05 10.89 20.32
C VAL A 130 -12.49 10.55 19.91
N GLU A 131 -13.28 11.55 19.49
CA GLU A 131 -14.64 11.33 18.99
C GLU A 131 -14.64 10.42 17.76
N ALA A 132 -13.79 10.70 16.78
CA ALA A 132 -13.69 9.90 15.56
C ALA A 132 -13.24 8.45 15.81
N VAL A 133 -12.28 8.23 16.73
CA VAL A 133 -11.85 6.89 17.16
C VAL A 133 -12.99 6.15 17.88
N THR A 134 -13.73 6.86 18.71
CA THR A 134 -14.88 6.29 19.43
C THR A 134 -15.96 5.83 18.45
N VAL A 135 -16.31 6.66 17.47
CA VAL A 135 -17.26 6.31 16.40
C VAL A 135 -16.80 5.08 15.61
N ALA A 136 -15.49 5.01 15.23
CA ALA A 136 -14.93 3.86 14.54
C ALA A 136 -15.09 2.59 15.38
N ARG A 137 -14.70 2.64 16.66
CA ARG A 137 -14.79 1.50 17.59
C ARG A 137 -16.21 1.01 17.77
N GLU A 138 -17.16 1.91 17.99
CA GLU A 138 -18.56 1.56 18.15
C GLU A 138 -19.17 0.95 16.88
N GLY A 139 -18.82 1.52 15.72
CA GLY A 139 -19.25 1.00 14.43
C GLY A 139 -18.74 -0.40 14.17
N LEU A 140 -17.46 -0.66 14.43
CA LEU A 140 -16.83 -1.98 14.29
C LEU A 140 -17.39 -3.00 15.30
N GLY A 141 -17.66 -2.58 16.53
CA GLY A 141 -18.32 -3.42 17.55
C GLY A 141 -19.75 -3.80 17.17
N ARG A 142 -20.53 -2.89 16.60
CA ARG A 142 -21.90 -3.19 16.09
C ARG A 142 -21.87 -4.17 14.92
N ALA A 143 -20.82 -4.16 14.11
CA ALA A 143 -20.63 -5.12 13.02
C ALA A 143 -20.21 -6.54 13.49
N GLY A 144 -20.19 -6.78 14.81
CA GLY A 144 -19.91 -8.11 15.40
C GLY A 144 -18.44 -8.49 15.45
N GLY A 145 -17.49 -7.54 15.26
CA GLY A 145 -16.07 -7.79 15.39
C GLY A 145 -15.64 -7.91 16.85
N ALA A 146 -14.92 -8.97 17.22
CA ALA A 146 -14.20 -9.01 18.49
C ALA A 146 -13.07 -7.97 18.47
N ARG A 147 -12.66 -7.45 19.63
CA ARG A 147 -11.71 -6.33 19.73
C ARG A 147 -10.31 -6.65 19.16
N ASP A 148 -9.94 -7.89 19.12
CA ASP A 148 -8.70 -8.42 18.55
C ASP A 148 -8.76 -8.64 17.02
N GLU A 149 -9.96 -8.55 16.44
CA GLU A 149 -10.17 -8.73 15.00
C GLU A 149 -10.11 -7.41 14.21
N TYR A 150 -10.03 -6.24 14.86
CA TYR A 150 -9.97 -4.95 14.19
C TYR A 150 -8.86 -4.06 14.74
N SER A 151 -8.44 -3.08 13.95
CA SER A 151 -7.47 -2.09 14.39
C SER A 151 -7.86 -0.68 13.95
N ILE A 152 -7.58 0.29 14.81
CA ILE A 152 -7.77 1.71 14.54
C ILE A 152 -6.43 2.39 14.74
N GLY A 153 -5.81 2.84 13.64
CA GLY A 153 -4.64 3.69 13.66
C GLY A 153 -5.05 5.17 13.74
N VAL A 154 -4.21 5.99 14.34
CA VAL A 154 -4.43 7.44 14.41
C VAL A 154 -3.22 8.14 13.81
N ASN A 155 -3.45 8.98 12.78
CA ASN A 155 -2.38 9.74 12.14
C ASN A 155 -2.21 11.09 12.83
N ALA A 156 -1.01 11.35 13.36
CA ALA A 156 -0.52 12.67 13.67
C ALA A 156 0.07 13.30 12.39
N GLU A 157 -0.79 13.89 11.54
CA GLU A 157 -0.32 14.55 10.32
C GLU A 157 0.56 15.73 10.70
N ASP A 158 1.72 15.84 10.02
CA ASP A 158 2.76 16.83 10.31
C ASP A 158 3.43 16.61 11.68
N GLY A 159 3.55 15.35 12.08
CA GLY A 159 4.17 14.93 13.34
C GLY A 159 5.62 15.38 13.47
N SER A 160 6.38 15.46 12.35
CA SER A 160 7.76 15.92 12.37
C SER A 160 7.93 17.35 12.85
N ARG A 161 6.92 18.22 12.69
CA ARG A 161 6.90 19.61 13.20
C ARG A 161 6.05 19.79 14.45
N THR A 162 5.46 18.72 14.96
CA THR A 162 4.65 18.77 16.19
C THR A 162 5.56 18.80 17.41
N ASP A 163 5.21 19.63 18.40
CA ASP A 163 5.87 19.67 19.71
C ASP A 163 5.84 18.30 20.39
N ASP A 164 6.95 17.86 20.98
CA ASP A 164 7.09 16.50 21.53
C ASP A 164 6.13 16.25 22.69
N GLY A 165 5.90 17.24 23.58
CA GLY A 165 4.97 17.13 24.69
C GLY A 165 3.54 16.98 24.21
N TYR A 166 3.14 17.80 23.23
CA TYR A 166 1.81 17.74 22.66
C TYR A 166 1.60 16.44 21.82
N LEU A 167 2.62 15.98 21.11
CA LEU A 167 2.53 14.69 20.39
C LEU A 167 2.32 13.52 21.37
N LEU A 168 2.96 13.55 22.52
CA LEU A 168 2.75 12.57 23.58
C LEU A 168 1.33 12.64 24.15
N GLU A 169 0.82 13.84 24.46
CA GLU A 169 -0.58 14.03 24.91
C GLU A 169 -1.57 13.46 23.90
N PHE A 170 -1.37 13.77 22.61
CA PHE A 170 -2.20 13.27 21.50
C PHE A 170 -2.16 11.73 21.43
N ALA A 171 -0.98 11.12 21.53
CA ALA A 171 -0.81 9.67 21.45
C ALA A 171 -1.41 8.94 22.65
N VAL A 172 -1.30 9.50 23.86
CA VAL A 172 -1.94 8.98 25.06
C VAL A 172 -3.46 9.03 24.92
N ALA A 173 -4.02 10.15 24.49
CA ALA A 173 -5.46 10.28 24.25
C ALA A 173 -5.97 9.30 23.19
N ALA A 174 -5.18 9.08 22.11
CA ALA A 174 -5.50 8.09 21.08
C ALA A 174 -5.58 6.67 21.66
N ARG A 175 -4.58 6.27 22.47
CA ARG A 175 -4.58 4.97 23.16
C ARG A 175 -5.80 4.82 24.07
N GLU A 176 -6.11 5.82 24.87
CA GLU A 176 -7.24 5.79 25.81
C GLU A 176 -8.60 5.72 25.07
N ALA A 177 -8.70 6.34 23.90
CA ALA A 177 -9.85 6.21 23.02
C ALA A 177 -9.98 4.81 22.40
N GLY A 178 -8.90 4.02 22.38
CA GLY A 178 -8.85 2.65 21.89
C GLY A 178 -8.11 2.46 20.56
N ALA A 179 -7.26 3.40 20.18
CA ALA A 179 -6.34 3.22 19.06
C ALA A 179 -5.36 2.07 19.34
N SER A 180 -4.98 1.35 18.29
CA SER A 180 -4.03 0.23 18.34
C SER A 180 -2.61 0.64 17.97
N ARG A 181 -2.43 1.80 17.30
CA ARG A 181 -1.15 2.41 16.95
C ARG A 181 -1.30 3.88 16.62
N VAL A 182 -0.21 4.61 16.69
CA VAL A 182 -0.11 6.02 16.27
C VAL A 182 0.80 6.12 15.06
N ARG A 183 0.32 6.69 13.96
CA ARG A 183 1.13 6.97 12.78
C ARG A 183 1.76 8.34 12.91
N TYR A 184 3.07 8.37 12.94
CA TYR A 184 3.86 9.59 12.85
C TYR A 184 4.10 9.93 11.38
N CYS A 185 3.60 11.10 10.96
CA CYS A 185 3.76 11.54 9.58
C CYS A 185 4.87 12.59 9.47
N ASP A 186 5.96 12.24 8.81
CA ASP A 186 6.94 13.22 8.31
C ASP A 186 6.42 13.79 6.98
N THR A 187 5.37 14.62 7.13
CA THR A 187 4.54 15.11 6.01
C THR A 187 5.32 15.92 4.99
N ILE A 188 6.37 16.60 5.40
CA ILE A 188 7.20 17.43 4.51
C ILE A 188 8.57 16.81 4.20
N GLY A 189 8.82 15.57 4.65
CA GLY A 189 10.08 14.87 4.41
C GLY A 189 11.28 15.56 5.03
N GLY A 190 11.10 16.27 6.16
CA GLY A 190 12.11 17.12 6.78
C GLY A 190 12.82 16.51 7.98
N ASP A 191 12.47 15.31 8.38
CA ASP A 191 13.10 14.65 9.52
C ASP A 191 14.44 14.00 9.14
N SER A 192 15.22 13.63 10.15
CA SER A 192 16.48 12.92 9.98
C SER A 192 16.47 11.58 10.69
N PRO A 193 17.26 10.58 10.21
CA PRO A 193 17.26 9.23 10.77
C PRO A 193 17.52 9.19 12.29
N GLY A 194 18.48 9.98 12.79
CA GLY A 194 18.78 10.02 14.21
C GLY A 194 17.63 10.57 15.05
N ARG A 195 17.04 11.68 14.60
CA ARG A 195 15.94 12.35 15.33
C ARG A 195 14.68 11.49 15.34
N ILE A 196 14.29 10.90 14.20
CA ILE A 196 13.08 10.08 14.14
C ILE A 196 13.20 8.82 15.01
N ARG A 197 14.36 8.14 15.03
CA ARG A 197 14.60 6.98 15.92
C ARG A 197 14.41 7.35 17.38
N GLU A 198 15.03 8.47 17.81
CA GLU A 198 14.92 8.92 19.21
C GLU A 198 13.46 9.26 19.58
N ARG A 199 12.73 9.93 18.71
CA ARG A 199 11.32 10.29 18.93
C ARG A 199 10.43 9.05 19.02
N PHE A 200 10.63 8.07 18.14
CA PHE A 200 9.88 6.82 18.14
C PHE A 200 10.13 6.04 19.42
N ALA A 201 11.40 5.85 19.82
CA ALA A 201 11.73 5.14 21.04
C ALA A 201 11.09 5.78 22.27
N LYS A 202 11.13 7.13 22.38
CA LYS A 202 10.49 7.86 23.47
C LYS A 202 8.97 7.72 23.45
N LEU A 203 8.35 7.92 22.28
CA LEU A 203 6.89 7.90 22.13
C LEU A 203 6.33 6.50 22.37
N ALA A 204 6.88 5.48 21.72
CA ALA A 204 6.47 4.08 21.87
C ALA A 204 6.61 3.57 23.31
N SER A 205 7.74 3.89 23.98
CA SER A 205 7.95 3.55 25.39
C SER A 205 6.94 4.21 26.32
N ALA A 206 6.62 5.50 26.09
CA ALA A 206 5.71 6.26 26.94
C ALA A 206 4.24 5.86 26.73
N VAL A 207 3.85 5.54 25.50
CA VAL A 207 2.46 5.22 25.16
C VAL A 207 2.19 3.71 25.29
N GLY A 208 3.19 2.86 25.11
CA GLY A 208 3.01 1.40 25.12
C GLY A 208 2.26 0.88 23.89
N LEU A 209 2.31 1.62 22.77
CA LEU A 209 1.78 1.24 21.46
C LEU A 209 2.86 1.38 20.39
N PRO A 210 2.81 0.59 19.30
CA PRO A 210 3.64 0.80 18.14
C PRO A 210 3.43 2.20 17.53
N VAL A 211 4.50 2.81 17.05
CA VAL A 211 4.46 4.06 16.28
C VAL A 211 4.72 3.72 14.81
N GLU A 212 3.74 3.91 13.96
CA GLU A 212 3.84 3.63 12.52
C GLU A 212 4.57 4.77 11.81
N THR A 213 5.57 4.44 10.99
CA THR A 213 6.27 5.43 10.15
C THR A 213 5.42 5.84 8.94
N HIS A 214 5.42 7.11 8.57
CA HIS A 214 4.94 7.58 7.26
C HIS A 214 5.81 8.76 6.81
N CYS A 215 6.79 8.49 5.95
CA CYS A 215 7.84 9.43 5.60
C CYS A 215 7.78 9.80 4.12
N HIS A 216 7.71 11.12 3.84
CA HIS A 216 7.88 11.65 2.48
C HIS A 216 9.34 11.82 2.10
N ASN A 217 9.62 11.89 0.81
CA ASN A 217 10.95 11.75 0.23
C ASN A 217 11.55 13.07 -0.28
N ASP A 218 11.10 14.21 0.21
CA ASP A 218 11.51 15.55 -0.27
C ASP A 218 13.02 15.79 -0.16
N LEU A 219 13.69 15.19 0.81
CA LEU A 219 15.16 15.23 0.97
C LEU A 219 15.85 13.92 0.56
N GLY A 220 15.14 12.94 -0.04
CA GLY A 220 15.70 11.63 -0.37
C GLY A 220 15.91 10.72 0.85
N LEU A 221 15.31 11.02 2.00
CA LEU A 221 15.54 10.32 3.26
C LEU A 221 14.39 9.38 3.68
N ALA A 222 13.34 9.25 2.89
CA ALA A 222 12.14 8.51 3.30
C ALA A 222 12.43 7.07 3.75
N VAL A 223 13.22 6.31 2.98
CA VAL A 223 13.60 4.93 3.33
C VAL A 223 14.44 4.92 4.60
N ALA A 224 15.47 5.78 4.71
CA ALA A 224 16.34 5.85 5.87
C ALA A 224 15.57 6.26 7.14
N ASN A 225 14.64 7.22 7.02
CA ASN A 225 13.79 7.64 8.12
C ASN A 225 12.82 6.55 8.54
N SER A 226 12.20 5.82 7.59
CA SER A 226 11.30 4.72 7.89
C SER A 226 12.00 3.56 8.60
N VAL A 227 13.21 3.20 8.14
CA VAL A 227 14.04 2.20 8.81
C VAL A 227 14.39 2.66 10.23
N SER A 228 14.86 3.90 10.37
CA SER A 228 15.28 4.44 11.67
C SER A 228 14.12 4.59 12.67
N GLY A 229 12.93 5.00 12.21
CA GLY A 229 11.74 5.05 13.05
C GLY A 229 11.35 3.67 13.57
N ALA A 230 11.32 2.67 12.67
CA ALA A 230 11.05 1.29 13.06
C ALA A 230 12.06 0.73 14.08
N LEU A 231 13.35 1.07 13.92
CA LEU A 231 14.36 0.71 14.94
C LEU A 231 14.07 1.39 16.30
N GLY A 232 13.48 2.59 16.32
CA GLY A 232 13.03 3.23 17.54
C GLY A 232 11.90 2.47 18.24
N ASP A 233 10.94 1.89 17.50
CA ASP A 233 9.92 0.99 18.08
C ASP A 233 10.55 -0.28 18.68
N LEU A 234 11.50 -0.89 17.96
CA LEU A 234 12.23 -2.07 18.46
C LEU A 234 13.03 -1.75 19.72
N ASP A 235 13.67 -0.57 19.79
CA ASP A 235 14.37 -0.10 20.99
C ASP A 235 13.42 0.04 22.20
N ALA A 236 12.13 0.32 21.95
CA ALA A 236 11.07 0.37 22.95
C ALA A 236 10.41 -0.99 23.24
N GLY A 237 10.85 -2.07 22.60
CA GLY A 237 10.28 -3.42 22.73
C GLY A 237 8.91 -3.61 22.09
N GLN A 238 8.54 -2.73 21.15
CA GLN A 238 7.28 -2.79 20.39
C GLN A 238 7.50 -3.43 19.01
N ASP A 239 6.44 -3.96 18.42
CA ASP A 239 6.41 -4.26 16.99
C ASP A 239 6.54 -2.96 16.18
N ALA A 240 7.19 -3.03 15.03
CA ALA A 240 7.35 -1.87 14.15
C ALA A 240 6.39 -1.95 12.95
N TRP A 241 5.79 -0.82 12.60
CA TRP A 241 4.94 -0.68 11.40
C TRP A 241 5.55 0.32 10.43
N VAL A 242 5.93 -0.18 9.26
CA VAL A 242 6.59 0.61 8.22
C VAL A 242 5.59 0.92 7.12
N ASN A 243 5.23 2.19 6.99
CA ASN A 243 4.32 2.67 5.96
C ASN A 243 5.09 2.96 4.67
N THR A 244 4.63 2.42 3.57
CA THR A 244 5.35 2.43 2.29
C THR A 244 4.42 2.66 1.10
N CYS A 245 5.02 2.97 -0.05
CA CYS A 245 4.38 2.85 -1.36
C CYS A 245 5.27 2.04 -2.30
N VAL A 246 4.66 1.28 -3.22
CA VAL A 246 5.42 0.63 -4.28
C VAL A 246 6.18 1.67 -5.10
N ASN A 247 7.46 1.42 -5.38
CA ASN A 247 8.36 2.33 -6.11
C ASN A 247 8.47 3.74 -5.48
N GLY A 248 8.09 3.91 -4.22
CA GLY A 248 8.09 5.20 -3.55
C GLY A 248 7.10 6.22 -4.13
N ILE A 249 6.10 5.79 -4.90
CA ILE A 249 5.09 6.67 -5.51
C ILE A 249 4.31 7.39 -4.40
N GLY A 250 4.09 8.71 -4.55
CA GLY A 250 3.36 9.51 -3.56
C GLY A 250 3.36 11.00 -3.87
N GLU A 251 2.79 11.78 -2.98
CA GLU A 251 2.74 13.24 -3.10
C GLU A 251 4.16 13.84 -3.21
N ARG A 252 4.33 14.88 -4.03
CA ARG A 252 5.57 15.64 -4.28
C ARG A 252 6.71 14.74 -4.78
N ALA A 253 7.73 14.50 -3.93
CA ALA A 253 8.90 13.64 -4.24
C ALA A 253 8.66 12.14 -3.90
N GLY A 254 7.45 11.80 -3.43
CA GLY A 254 7.06 10.43 -3.11
C GLY A 254 7.19 10.09 -1.62
N ASN A 255 7.11 8.79 -1.35
CA ASN A 255 7.15 8.17 -0.02
C ASN A 255 8.32 7.18 0.10
N ALA A 256 8.41 6.49 1.22
CA ALA A 256 9.33 5.37 1.38
C ALA A 256 8.97 4.24 0.41
N ASP A 257 9.95 3.78 -0.40
CA ASP A 257 9.77 2.67 -1.32
C ASP A 257 9.68 1.33 -0.58
N LEU A 258 8.61 0.58 -0.85
CA LEU A 258 8.31 -0.70 -0.21
C LEU A 258 9.48 -1.70 -0.31
N LEU A 259 9.96 -1.96 -1.53
CA LEU A 259 11.04 -2.93 -1.72
C LEU A 259 12.35 -2.49 -1.08
N SER A 260 12.71 -1.22 -1.23
CA SER A 260 13.92 -0.67 -0.59
C SER A 260 13.87 -0.79 0.94
N CYS A 261 12.71 -0.57 1.56
CA CYS A 261 12.53 -0.79 3.00
C CYS A 261 12.69 -2.28 3.36
N ILE A 262 12.05 -3.19 2.63
CA ILE A 262 12.16 -4.64 2.87
C ILE A 262 13.63 -5.08 2.75
N LEU A 263 14.31 -4.68 1.68
CA LEU A 263 15.72 -5.03 1.45
C LEU A 263 16.63 -4.46 2.54
N ALA A 264 16.38 -3.23 3.01
CA ALA A 264 17.16 -2.63 4.09
C ALA A 264 17.01 -3.43 5.39
N PHE A 265 15.80 -3.83 5.77
CA PHE A 265 15.60 -4.64 6.98
C PHE A 265 16.16 -6.07 6.84
N SER A 266 16.13 -6.64 5.64
CA SER A 266 16.56 -8.02 5.41
C SER A 266 18.08 -8.16 5.26
N HIS A 267 18.78 -7.13 4.77
CA HIS A 267 20.16 -7.27 4.33
C HIS A 267 21.14 -6.22 4.87
N ALA A 268 20.68 -5.06 5.38
CA ALA A 268 21.60 -4.06 5.87
C ALA A 268 22.22 -4.47 7.20
N PHE A 269 23.56 -4.32 7.32
CA PHE A 269 24.31 -4.66 8.52
C PHE A 269 23.87 -3.83 9.74
N GLY A 270 23.68 -4.49 10.88
CA GLY A 270 23.26 -3.84 12.12
C GLY A 270 21.81 -3.36 12.13
N VAL A 271 20.99 -3.76 11.15
CA VAL A 271 19.57 -3.42 11.07
C VAL A 271 18.73 -4.67 11.39
N ALA A 272 17.67 -4.49 12.19
CA ALA A 272 16.71 -5.52 12.56
C ALA A 272 17.30 -6.80 13.23
N GLU A 273 18.49 -6.72 13.83
CA GLU A 273 19.04 -7.82 14.61
C GLU A 273 18.08 -8.18 15.76
N GLY A 274 17.64 -9.45 15.82
CA GLY A 274 16.70 -9.92 16.85
C GLY A 274 15.23 -9.56 16.61
N ALA A 275 14.86 -9.11 15.41
CA ALA A 275 13.48 -8.91 14.97
C ALA A 275 13.11 -9.83 13.80
N THR A 276 11.82 -10.11 13.62
CA THR A 276 11.29 -10.80 12.43
C THR A 276 10.91 -9.76 11.37
N VAL A 277 11.44 -9.90 10.16
CA VAL A 277 11.10 -9.01 9.03
C VAL A 277 9.99 -9.66 8.23
N GLY A 278 8.77 -9.20 8.40
CA GLY A 278 7.57 -9.67 7.70
C GLY A 278 7.53 -11.19 7.55
N ASP A 279 6.75 -11.86 8.35
CA ASP A 279 6.74 -13.33 8.48
C ASP A 279 6.30 -14.11 7.22
N ARG A 280 5.76 -13.41 6.20
CA ARG A 280 5.14 -14.01 5.01
C ARG A 280 5.61 -13.43 3.68
N LEU A 281 6.73 -12.69 3.68
CA LEU A 281 7.20 -12.02 2.46
C LEU A 281 7.69 -13.04 1.43
N ASP A 282 7.12 -12.95 0.22
CA ASP A 282 7.57 -13.66 -0.99
C ASP A 282 8.13 -12.66 -2.01
N LEU A 283 9.42 -12.41 -1.93
CA LEU A 283 10.10 -11.43 -2.78
C LEU A 283 10.15 -11.84 -4.26
N SER A 284 9.80 -13.09 -4.61
CA SER A 284 9.73 -13.52 -6.01
C SER A 284 8.74 -12.71 -6.86
N TRP A 285 7.82 -11.99 -6.21
CA TRP A 285 6.87 -11.07 -6.85
C TRP A 285 7.35 -9.63 -6.95
N ALA A 286 8.47 -9.28 -6.33
CA ALA A 286 8.92 -7.89 -6.18
C ALA A 286 9.19 -7.20 -7.52
N ARG A 287 9.95 -7.84 -8.42
CA ARG A 287 10.22 -7.27 -9.76
C ARG A 287 8.96 -7.08 -10.57
N ARG A 288 8.12 -8.10 -10.62
CA ARG A 288 6.86 -8.07 -11.37
C ARG A 288 5.96 -6.95 -10.88
N PHE A 289 5.82 -6.79 -9.57
CA PHE A 289 5.03 -5.72 -8.98
C PHE A 289 5.62 -4.33 -9.26
N GLY A 290 6.91 -4.13 -9.03
CA GLY A 290 7.55 -2.84 -9.27
C GLY A 290 7.48 -2.39 -10.73
N LEU A 291 7.73 -3.30 -11.69
CA LEU A 291 7.62 -3.03 -13.12
C LEU A 291 6.17 -2.75 -13.53
N TRP A 292 5.23 -3.57 -13.07
CA TRP A 292 3.81 -3.35 -13.33
C TRP A 292 3.34 -1.98 -12.79
N ALA A 293 3.74 -1.60 -11.57
CA ALA A 293 3.37 -0.31 -10.99
C ALA A 293 3.94 0.85 -11.82
N GLY A 294 5.21 0.77 -12.24
CA GLY A 294 5.81 1.76 -13.14
C GLY A 294 5.02 1.93 -14.44
N TYR A 295 4.55 0.83 -15.03
CA TYR A 295 3.67 0.83 -16.20
C TYR A 295 2.30 1.41 -15.90
N ALA A 296 1.62 0.93 -14.86
CA ALA A 296 0.26 1.31 -14.53
C ALA A 296 0.13 2.81 -14.20
N PHE A 297 1.08 3.35 -13.45
CA PHE A 297 1.14 4.78 -13.13
C PHE A 297 1.72 5.64 -14.25
N GLY A 298 2.26 5.05 -15.33
CA GLY A 298 2.96 5.79 -16.38
C GLY A 298 4.26 6.45 -15.91
N GLN A 299 4.90 5.89 -14.89
CA GLN A 299 6.16 6.33 -14.30
C GLN A 299 7.20 5.21 -14.40
N PRO A 300 7.88 5.06 -15.55
CA PRO A 300 8.89 4.01 -15.73
C PRO A 300 10.03 4.19 -14.73
N LEU A 301 10.48 3.08 -14.15
CA LEU A 301 11.55 3.09 -13.17
C LEU A 301 12.90 3.46 -13.80
N PRO A 302 13.74 4.23 -13.09
CA PRO A 302 15.14 4.40 -13.47
C PRO A 302 15.87 3.06 -13.60
N PRO A 303 16.78 2.90 -14.56
CA PRO A 303 17.53 1.65 -14.72
C PRO A 303 18.28 1.18 -13.47
N ALA A 304 18.73 2.11 -12.62
CA ALA A 304 19.44 1.82 -11.37
C ALA A 304 18.51 1.73 -10.12
N TRP A 305 17.19 1.57 -10.31
CA TRP A 305 16.27 1.47 -9.16
C TRP A 305 16.61 0.21 -8.32
N PRO A 306 16.68 0.32 -6.98
CA PRO A 306 17.07 -0.80 -6.12
C PRO A 306 16.22 -2.06 -6.39
N GLY A 307 16.88 -3.17 -6.64
CA GLY A 307 16.29 -4.49 -6.86
C GLY A 307 15.50 -4.68 -8.16
N VAL A 308 14.75 -3.67 -8.62
CA VAL A 308 13.82 -3.78 -9.76
C VAL A 308 14.41 -3.25 -11.07
N GLY A 309 15.30 -2.25 -10.99
CA GLY A 309 15.90 -1.63 -12.18
C GLY A 309 16.77 -2.61 -12.95
N ARG A 310 16.75 -2.51 -14.28
CA ARG A 310 17.50 -3.42 -15.17
C ARG A 310 19.03 -3.40 -14.96
N ASN A 311 19.58 -2.35 -14.33
CA ASN A 311 21.01 -2.21 -14.03
C ASN A 311 21.32 -2.50 -12.55
N ALA A 312 20.34 -2.88 -11.72
CA ALA A 312 20.54 -3.05 -10.28
C ALA A 312 21.62 -4.11 -9.93
N PHE A 313 21.85 -5.05 -10.85
CA PHE A 313 22.86 -6.12 -10.73
C PHE A 313 23.80 -6.16 -11.94
N ALA A 314 23.97 -5.05 -12.68
CA ALA A 314 24.84 -4.99 -13.83
C ALA A 314 26.24 -4.48 -13.45
N HIS A 315 27.26 -5.15 -13.93
CA HIS A 315 28.66 -4.81 -13.70
C HIS A 315 29.36 -4.48 -15.02
N GLU A 316 29.92 -3.26 -15.15
CA GLU A 316 30.67 -2.84 -16.34
C GLU A 316 32.14 -2.60 -16.03
N SER A 317 32.51 -2.15 -14.83
CA SER A 317 33.88 -1.98 -14.40
C SER A 317 34.63 -3.31 -14.38
N GLY A 318 35.84 -3.38 -14.98
CA GLY A 318 36.63 -4.60 -15.03
C GLY A 318 36.92 -5.22 -13.65
N ILE A 319 37.15 -4.38 -12.62
CA ILE A 319 37.38 -4.86 -11.24
C ILE A 319 36.11 -5.49 -10.68
N HIS A 320 34.95 -4.84 -10.88
CA HIS A 320 33.67 -5.35 -10.38
C HIS A 320 33.26 -6.62 -11.14
N ALA A 321 33.39 -6.64 -12.48
CA ALA A 321 33.07 -7.79 -13.30
C ALA A 321 33.94 -9.01 -12.95
N ASP A 322 35.26 -8.84 -12.84
CA ASP A 322 36.19 -9.91 -12.44
C ASP A 322 35.88 -10.45 -11.04
N GLY A 323 35.58 -9.56 -10.11
CA GLY A 323 35.22 -9.94 -8.74
C GLY A 323 33.87 -10.67 -8.65
N ALA A 324 32.84 -10.17 -9.33
CA ALA A 324 31.49 -10.79 -9.34
C ALA A 324 31.50 -12.15 -10.06
N LEU A 325 32.32 -12.32 -11.12
CA LEU A 325 32.49 -13.61 -11.79
C LEU A 325 33.21 -14.66 -10.92
N LYS A 326 34.08 -14.23 -10.01
CA LYS A 326 34.72 -15.11 -9.03
C LYS A 326 33.80 -15.52 -7.90
N ASP A 327 33.08 -14.53 -7.35
CA ASP A 327 32.05 -14.72 -6.32
C ASP A 327 31.14 -13.49 -6.35
N ARG A 328 29.85 -13.70 -6.51
CA ARG A 328 28.85 -12.62 -6.51
C ARG A 328 28.91 -11.78 -5.23
N ALA A 329 29.13 -12.41 -4.07
CA ALA A 329 29.21 -11.75 -2.78
C ALA A 329 30.32 -10.68 -2.68
N ASN A 330 31.26 -10.64 -3.63
CA ASN A 330 32.27 -9.57 -3.68
C ASN A 330 31.65 -8.19 -4.00
N TYR A 331 30.52 -8.15 -4.74
CA TYR A 331 29.93 -6.90 -5.22
C TYR A 331 28.40 -6.88 -5.20
N GLU A 332 27.75 -7.95 -4.77
CA GLU A 332 26.31 -8.06 -4.64
C GLU A 332 25.96 -8.36 -3.17
N LEU A 333 25.05 -7.56 -2.59
CA LEU A 333 24.64 -7.69 -1.18
C LEU A 333 23.72 -8.88 -0.96
N TYR A 334 22.93 -9.25 -1.98
CA TYR A 334 21.98 -10.36 -1.97
C TYR A 334 21.85 -10.94 -3.39
N ASP A 335 21.40 -12.19 -3.47
CA ASP A 335 21.17 -12.86 -4.75
C ASP A 335 19.95 -12.27 -5.46
N ASP A 336 20.11 -11.87 -6.72
CA ASP A 336 19.05 -11.26 -7.52
C ASP A 336 17.87 -12.20 -7.80
N SER A 337 18.10 -13.52 -7.75
CA SER A 337 17.07 -14.54 -8.00
C SER A 337 15.93 -14.50 -6.95
N VAL A 338 16.22 -13.99 -5.74
CA VAL A 338 15.17 -13.85 -4.67
C VAL A 338 14.04 -12.88 -5.06
N LEU A 339 14.32 -11.95 -6.01
CA LEU A 339 13.34 -10.95 -6.45
C LEU A 339 12.44 -11.44 -7.59
N GLY A 340 12.60 -12.70 -8.00
CA GLY A 340 11.91 -13.29 -9.13
C GLY A 340 12.50 -12.87 -10.49
N PRO A 341 12.10 -13.55 -11.57
CA PRO A 341 12.56 -13.24 -12.91
C PRO A 341 12.05 -11.87 -13.39
N PHE A 342 12.77 -11.27 -14.32
CA PHE A 342 12.18 -10.21 -15.14
C PHE A 342 11.08 -10.85 -15.99
N PRO A 343 9.87 -10.26 -16.04
CA PRO A 343 8.83 -10.76 -16.90
C PRO A 343 9.26 -10.67 -18.37
N ASP A 344 9.29 -11.79 -19.08
CA ASP A 344 9.75 -11.87 -20.48
C ASP A 344 8.95 -10.96 -21.42
N ASP A 345 7.70 -10.75 -21.10
CA ASP A 345 6.73 -9.98 -21.89
C ASP A 345 6.90 -8.46 -21.82
N TRP A 346 7.58 -7.92 -20.81
CA TRP A 346 7.75 -6.47 -20.64
C TRP A 346 8.86 -5.86 -21.50
N TYR A 347 9.89 -6.65 -21.88
CA TYR A 347 11.07 -6.15 -22.57
C TYR A 347 11.53 -6.99 -23.77
N ALA A 348 11.03 -8.22 -23.94
CA ALA A 348 11.63 -9.19 -24.85
C ALA A 348 10.80 -9.51 -26.11
N ARG A 349 9.54 -9.08 -26.22
CA ARG A 349 8.72 -9.42 -27.39
C ARG A 349 8.96 -8.43 -28.52
N ALA A 350 10.02 -8.67 -29.28
CA ALA A 350 10.14 -8.16 -30.63
C ALA A 350 9.40 -9.11 -31.59
N GLY A 351 8.48 -8.61 -32.42
CA GLY A 351 7.78 -9.40 -33.41
C GLY A 351 6.26 -9.27 -33.35
N ARG A 352 5.55 -10.25 -33.95
CA ARG A 352 4.10 -10.24 -34.00
C ARG A 352 3.50 -10.65 -32.66
N VAL A 353 2.86 -9.71 -31.95
CA VAL A 353 2.20 -9.93 -30.66
C VAL A 353 0.71 -9.59 -30.81
N VAL A 354 -0.16 -10.44 -30.27
CA VAL A 354 -1.59 -10.15 -30.10
C VAL A 354 -1.78 -9.69 -28.65
N LEU A 355 -2.41 -8.51 -28.50
CA LEU A 355 -2.69 -7.92 -27.19
C LEU A 355 -4.19 -7.77 -27.02
N THR A 356 -4.65 -7.77 -25.76
CA THR A 356 -6.02 -7.45 -25.40
C THR A 356 -6.13 -5.96 -25.08
N GLY A 357 -7.15 -5.32 -25.59
CA GLY A 357 -7.40 -3.90 -25.37
C GLY A 357 -8.86 -3.55 -25.62
N GLU A 358 -9.22 -2.28 -25.44
CA GLU A 358 -10.58 -1.77 -25.60
C GLU A 358 -11.20 -2.15 -26.95
N TYR A 359 -10.41 -2.13 -28.03
CA TYR A 359 -10.85 -2.44 -29.39
C TYR A 359 -10.60 -3.90 -29.80
N GLY A 360 -10.20 -4.76 -28.83
CA GLY A 360 -9.94 -6.18 -29.09
C GLY A 360 -11.21 -6.96 -29.41
N GLY A 361 -11.13 -7.90 -30.37
CA GLY A 361 -12.22 -8.83 -30.69
C GLY A 361 -12.09 -10.15 -29.95
N LYS A 362 -13.20 -10.93 -29.87
CA LYS A 362 -13.24 -12.25 -29.18
C LYS A 362 -12.18 -13.23 -29.67
N ALA A 363 -11.82 -13.21 -30.96
CA ALA A 363 -10.79 -14.11 -31.49
C ALA A 363 -9.40 -13.83 -30.90
N GLY A 364 -9.02 -12.54 -30.79
CA GLY A 364 -7.77 -12.12 -30.15
C GLY A 364 -7.78 -12.41 -28.65
N PHE A 365 -8.89 -12.16 -27.99
CA PHE A 365 -9.09 -12.46 -26.57
C PHE A 365 -8.89 -13.96 -26.27
N ARG A 366 -9.57 -14.84 -27.00
CA ARG A 366 -9.40 -16.30 -26.86
C ARG A 366 -7.96 -16.73 -27.12
N HIS A 367 -7.35 -16.28 -28.20
CA HIS A 367 -5.95 -16.58 -28.52
C HIS A 367 -4.98 -16.23 -27.38
N VAL A 368 -5.19 -15.09 -26.72
CA VAL A 368 -4.34 -14.67 -25.59
C VAL A 368 -4.60 -15.55 -24.36
N LEU A 369 -5.85 -15.82 -24.01
CA LEU A 369 -6.17 -16.70 -22.88
C LEU A 369 -5.65 -18.14 -23.07
N ASP A 370 -5.81 -18.70 -24.27
CA ASP A 370 -5.25 -20.02 -24.62
C ASP A 370 -3.73 -20.04 -24.44
N GLY A 371 -3.04 -19.00 -24.90
CA GLY A 371 -1.60 -18.84 -24.74
C GLY A 371 -1.14 -18.72 -23.29
N LEU A 372 -2.01 -18.21 -22.41
CA LEU A 372 -1.79 -18.11 -20.97
C LEU A 372 -2.16 -19.39 -20.19
N GLY A 373 -2.80 -20.37 -20.85
CA GLY A 373 -3.37 -21.54 -20.20
C GLY A 373 -4.50 -21.18 -19.22
N VAL A 374 -5.30 -20.17 -19.56
CA VAL A 374 -6.42 -19.69 -18.75
C VAL A 374 -7.73 -20.19 -19.37
N ASP A 375 -8.37 -21.12 -18.68
CA ASP A 375 -9.70 -21.62 -19.06
C ASP A 375 -10.79 -20.72 -18.48
N VAL A 376 -11.77 -20.37 -19.31
CA VAL A 376 -12.97 -19.63 -18.92
C VAL A 376 -14.20 -20.49 -19.25
N ALA A 377 -15.11 -20.64 -18.31
CA ALA A 377 -16.35 -21.38 -18.52
C ALA A 377 -17.17 -20.73 -19.65
N ALA A 378 -17.80 -21.56 -20.49
CA ALA A 378 -18.50 -21.08 -21.69
C ALA A 378 -19.65 -20.08 -21.39
N ASP A 379 -20.28 -20.23 -20.23
CA ASP A 379 -21.34 -19.34 -19.73
C ASP A 379 -20.79 -18.04 -19.12
N GLU A 380 -19.51 -17.98 -18.78
CA GLU A 380 -18.82 -16.77 -18.25
C GLU A 380 -18.03 -16.01 -19.32
N GLU A 381 -17.82 -16.58 -20.51
CA GLU A 381 -16.97 -16.00 -21.55
C GLU A 381 -17.38 -14.56 -21.92
N ASP A 382 -18.67 -14.31 -22.07
CA ASP A 382 -19.18 -12.96 -22.41
C ASP A 382 -18.99 -11.97 -21.29
N LEU A 383 -19.09 -12.38 -20.05
CA LEU A 383 -18.80 -11.56 -18.87
C LEU A 383 -17.32 -11.22 -18.79
N VAL A 384 -16.44 -12.22 -18.90
CA VAL A 384 -14.99 -12.04 -18.85
C VAL A 384 -14.52 -11.15 -20.00
N PHE A 385 -15.01 -11.37 -21.22
CA PHE A 385 -14.69 -10.52 -22.38
C PHE A 385 -15.10 -9.07 -22.17
N SER A 386 -16.31 -8.83 -21.66
CA SER A 386 -16.81 -7.48 -21.36
C SER A 386 -15.96 -6.80 -20.28
N LEU A 387 -15.56 -7.53 -19.24
CA LEU A 387 -14.69 -7.02 -18.19
C LEU A 387 -13.29 -6.68 -18.71
N VAL A 388 -12.72 -7.49 -19.61
CA VAL A 388 -11.44 -7.19 -20.27
C VAL A 388 -11.52 -5.87 -21.04
N GLN A 389 -12.60 -5.65 -21.79
CA GLN A 389 -12.80 -4.37 -22.51
C GLN A 389 -12.96 -3.19 -21.56
N LEU A 390 -13.79 -3.32 -20.52
CA LEU A 390 -14.01 -2.26 -19.53
C LEU A 390 -12.74 -1.94 -18.74
N CYS A 391 -11.98 -2.95 -18.33
CA CYS A 391 -10.71 -2.75 -17.62
C CYS A 391 -9.67 -2.11 -18.54
N ALA A 392 -9.55 -2.54 -19.80
CA ALA A 392 -8.63 -1.93 -20.77
C ALA A 392 -9.00 -0.47 -21.06
N SER A 393 -10.29 -0.17 -21.24
CA SER A 393 -10.78 1.20 -21.40
C SER A 393 -10.49 2.05 -20.15
N ALA A 394 -10.74 1.51 -18.95
CA ALA A 394 -10.49 2.22 -17.70
C ALA A 394 -8.99 2.49 -17.44
N THR A 395 -8.09 1.61 -17.91
CA THR A 395 -6.63 1.79 -17.76
C THR A 395 -6.04 2.61 -18.91
N GLY A 396 -6.72 2.69 -20.06
CA GLY A 396 -6.21 3.29 -21.29
C GLY A 396 -4.99 2.55 -21.87
N LYS A 397 -4.81 1.27 -21.53
CA LYS A 397 -3.65 0.45 -21.92
C LYS A 397 -4.07 -1.00 -22.19
N PRO A 398 -3.32 -1.74 -23.03
CA PRO A 398 -3.45 -3.19 -23.10
C PRO A 398 -3.26 -3.82 -21.72
N LEU A 399 -4.03 -4.87 -21.44
CA LEU A 399 -3.93 -5.57 -20.17
C LEU A 399 -2.72 -6.52 -20.15
N THR A 400 -2.10 -6.65 -18.98
CA THR A 400 -1.02 -7.60 -18.73
C THR A 400 -1.55 -9.01 -18.49
N ASP A 401 -0.68 -10.01 -18.56
CA ASP A 401 -1.04 -11.39 -18.30
C ASP A 401 -1.66 -11.60 -16.91
N ASP A 402 -1.13 -10.91 -15.88
CA ASP A 402 -1.66 -11.01 -14.52
C ASP A 402 -3.02 -10.32 -14.37
N GLU A 403 -3.25 -9.21 -15.06
CA GLU A 403 -4.56 -8.56 -15.11
C GLU A 403 -5.61 -9.46 -15.76
N LEU A 404 -5.26 -10.16 -16.84
CA LEU A 404 -6.13 -11.13 -17.51
C LEU A 404 -6.44 -12.33 -16.61
N ARG A 405 -5.42 -12.88 -15.91
CA ARG A 405 -5.61 -13.98 -14.96
C ARG A 405 -6.54 -13.60 -13.80
N LEU A 406 -6.39 -12.38 -13.28
CA LEU A 406 -7.27 -11.89 -12.22
C LEU A 406 -8.71 -11.73 -12.71
N ILE A 407 -8.91 -11.18 -13.91
CA ILE A 407 -10.26 -11.01 -14.49
C ILE A 407 -10.93 -12.36 -14.71
N ALA A 408 -10.23 -13.31 -15.32
CA ALA A 408 -10.75 -14.64 -15.59
C ALA A 408 -11.03 -15.44 -14.31
N GLY A 409 -10.21 -15.27 -13.27
CA GLY A 409 -10.36 -15.98 -12.00
C GLY A 409 -11.47 -15.45 -11.09
N TYR A 410 -11.84 -14.17 -11.24
CA TYR A 410 -12.76 -13.50 -10.31
C TYR A 410 -13.74 -12.55 -11.03
N PRO A 411 -14.46 -13.01 -12.10
CA PRO A 411 -15.25 -12.12 -12.93
C PRO A 411 -16.40 -11.46 -12.18
N HIS A 412 -17.10 -12.19 -11.34
CA HIS A 412 -18.26 -11.67 -10.58
C HIS A 412 -17.87 -10.60 -9.54
N GLN A 413 -16.71 -10.78 -8.90
CA GLN A 413 -16.19 -9.81 -7.94
C GLN A 413 -15.73 -8.53 -8.63
N LEU A 414 -15.07 -8.65 -9.77
CA LEU A 414 -14.63 -7.51 -10.57
C LEU A 414 -15.79 -6.76 -11.24
N ALA A 415 -16.89 -7.45 -11.53
CA ALA A 415 -18.12 -6.82 -12.02
C ALA A 415 -18.64 -5.71 -11.08
N LEU A 416 -18.35 -5.79 -9.78
CA LEU A 416 -18.71 -4.77 -8.80
C LEU A 416 -18.00 -3.42 -9.02
N LEU A 417 -16.91 -3.38 -9.80
CA LEU A 417 -16.24 -2.13 -10.20
C LEU A 417 -17.05 -1.33 -11.23
N PHE A 418 -17.95 -1.99 -11.97
CA PHE A 418 -18.64 -1.45 -13.14
C PHE A 418 -20.17 -1.56 -13.02
N PRO A 419 -20.78 -1.00 -11.96
CA PRO A 419 -22.23 -1.10 -11.75
C PRO A 419 -22.99 -0.50 -12.93
N GLY A 420 -23.94 -1.26 -13.50
CA GLY A 420 -24.78 -0.83 -14.62
C GLY A 420 -24.09 -0.75 -15.98
N GLN A 421 -22.85 -1.23 -16.13
CA GLN A 421 -22.10 -1.18 -17.39
C GLN A 421 -21.94 -2.54 -18.07
N LEU A 422 -22.29 -3.62 -17.43
CA LEU A 422 -22.16 -4.97 -17.96
C LEU A 422 -23.43 -5.46 -18.66
N PRO A 423 -23.31 -6.35 -19.68
CA PRO A 423 -24.46 -6.97 -20.34
C PRO A 423 -25.39 -7.63 -19.32
N GLY A 424 -26.70 -7.37 -19.42
CA GLY A 424 -27.72 -7.88 -18.49
C GLY A 424 -27.95 -7.03 -17.24
N GLN A 425 -27.15 -5.97 -16.99
CA GLN A 425 -27.37 -4.99 -15.91
C GLN A 425 -28.01 -3.68 -16.41
N LEU A 426 -28.19 -3.55 -17.73
CA LEU A 426 -28.89 -2.43 -18.38
C LEU A 426 -30.40 -2.71 -18.39
N GLY A 427 -31.03 -2.61 -17.21
CA GLY A 427 -32.44 -2.79 -17.03
C GLY A 427 -33.00 -1.87 -15.96
#